data_4534e2e25d24cf7293b37f518362a29d
#
_entry.id   4534e2e25d24cf7293b37f518362a29d
#
_cell.length_a   1.000
_cell.length_b   1.000
_cell.length_c   1.000
_cell.angle_alpha   90.00
_cell.angle_beta   90.00
_cell.angle_gamma   90.00
#
_symmetry.space_group_name_H-M   'P 1'
#
loop_
_entity.id
_entity.type
_entity.pdbx_description
1 polymer ?
#
loop_
_entity_poly.entity_id
_entity_poly.type
_entity_poly.pdbx_seq_one_letter_code
_entity_poly.pdbx_strand_id
1 'polypeptide(L)'
;MTRLLVECTHVFKHPTINSGIQRVVRNVIKQLPERVGDVECLPVISLRGQLYRVTRLAPLDAPLLNAVAAFGERLERLAHRFWQWHQRLDPRCPSKLTRRVLYVAYRLISFGLFGCPLRLIRLMNRKQLLKRCTPLQHQPGDQLVLLDSSWHSDFFPHAEQLKRDGVGIVAVIYDLIPLTHPQFYDTRLVQVFSAWFDWITRTADGYMAISATVRDQLRAELQRRVGPAHTDRLWFDYFHLGSELDLHSARATVEPRLQQLFSTPEPVLLMVSTIEPRKNHTYLLDAFERAWAAGCTARLCIAGRIGWKCDALLARVHNHPELNRRLFMFNELSDTSLEHAYAHASALVFPSFVEGFGLPLVEAMQRGLPAMGSDIAVFREIGGEFMAYFDLQDPQSLADLIIRFQQSGQFPAARNVADWRWIGWREASAQLTERTAHNVLKAPSAPARPYAHCP
;
A
#
# COMPACT_ATOMS: atom_id res chain seq x y z
N MET A 1 18.64 -5.10 -27.24
CA MET A 1 17.83 -6.09 -26.52
C MET A 1 17.05 -5.30 -25.47
N THR A 2 15.73 -5.35 -25.47
CA THR A 2 14.89 -4.60 -24.53
C THR A 2 14.99 -5.19 -23.13
N ARG A 3 15.10 -4.35 -22.09
CA ARG A 3 15.09 -4.77 -20.69
C ARG A 3 13.93 -4.09 -19.96
N LEU A 4 13.28 -4.81 -19.05
CA LEU A 4 12.34 -4.26 -18.10
C LEU A 4 13.08 -3.95 -16.79
N LEU A 5 13.20 -2.69 -16.45
CA LEU A 5 13.84 -2.20 -15.25
C LEU A 5 12.76 -1.94 -14.20
N VAL A 6 12.51 -2.94 -13.33
CA VAL A 6 11.40 -2.88 -12.35
C VAL A 6 11.86 -2.14 -11.10
N GLU A 7 11.32 -0.95 -10.90
CA GLU A 7 11.72 -0.02 -9.84
C GLU A 7 11.21 -0.46 -8.47
N CYS A 8 12.11 -0.48 -7.45
CA CYS A 8 11.82 -0.87 -6.07
C CYS A 8 12.61 -0.04 -5.03
N THR A 9 12.81 1.25 -5.30
CA THR A 9 13.70 2.13 -4.51
C THR A 9 13.21 2.32 -3.08
N HIS A 10 11.91 2.54 -2.88
CA HIS A 10 11.37 2.80 -1.54
C HIS A 10 11.48 1.55 -0.66
N VAL A 11 11.05 0.40 -1.17
CA VAL A 11 11.15 -0.89 -0.46
C VAL A 11 12.59 -1.25 -0.15
N PHE A 12 13.52 -0.95 -1.05
CA PHE A 12 14.95 -1.21 -0.82
C PHE A 12 15.54 -0.32 0.28
N LYS A 13 15.15 0.98 0.31
CA LYS A 13 15.61 1.96 1.32
C LYS A 13 14.96 1.76 2.69
N HIS A 14 13.71 1.31 2.72
CA HIS A 14 12.88 1.18 3.92
C HIS A 14 12.41 -0.27 4.11
N PRO A 15 13.33 -1.18 4.48
CA PRO A 15 13.03 -2.61 4.56
C PRO A 15 12.01 -2.97 5.65
N THR A 16 11.79 -2.11 6.63
CA THR A 16 10.87 -2.35 7.76
C THR A 16 9.44 -1.91 7.51
N ILE A 17 9.22 -1.08 6.49
CA ILE A 17 7.88 -0.61 6.15
C ILE A 17 7.16 -1.71 5.33
N ASN A 18 5.99 -2.13 5.81
CA ASN A 18 5.17 -3.16 5.17
C ASN A 18 3.72 -2.70 5.05
N SER A 19 3.46 -1.68 4.21
CA SER A 19 2.11 -1.31 3.79
C SER A 19 1.66 -2.15 2.59
N GLY A 20 0.42 -1.98 2.15
CA GLY A 20 -0.12 -2.70 1.00
C GLY A 20 0.78 -2.61 -0.25
N ILE A 21 1.23 -1.40 -0.63
CA ILE A 21 2.10 -1.19 -1.80
C ILE A 21 3.45 -1.87 -1.59
N GLN A 22 4.13 -1.65 -0.45
CA GLN A 22 5.44 -2.24 -0.19
C GLN A 22 5.40 -3.77 -0.18
N ARG A 23 4.29 -4.34 0.27
CA ARG A 23 4.07 -5.79 0.23
C ARG A 23 3.96 -6.30 -1.22
N VAL A 24 3.20 -5.61 -2.07
CA VAL A 24 3.13 -5.93 -3.50
C VAL A 24 4.50 -5.88 -4.14
N VAL A 25 5.24 -4.76 -3.97
CA VAL A 25 6.57 -4.58 -4.54
C VAL A 25 7.52 -5.69 -4.10
N ARG A 26 7.56 -6.03 -2.80
CA ARG A 26 8.42 -7.11 -2.29
C ARG A 26 8.13 -8.45 -2.94
N ASN A 27 6.85 -8.80 -3.02
CA ASN A 27 6.45 -10.09 -3.53
C ASN A 27 6.66 -10.20 -5.05
N VAL A 28 6.36 -9.15 -5.79
CA VAL A 28 6.67 -9.09 -7.23
C VAL A 28 8.17 -9.20 -7.46
N ILE A 29 9.00 -8.44 -6.73
CA ILE A 29 10.47 -8.50 -6.89
C ILE A 29 11.05 -9.85 -6.48
N LYS A 30 10.54 -10.49 -5.43
CA LYS A 30 10.97 -11.84 -5.02
C LYS A 30 10.68 -12.91 -6.09
N GLN A 31 9.61 -12.75 -6.82
CA GLN A 31 9.12 -13.68 -7.84
C GLN A 31 9.39 -13.19 -9.27
N LEU A 32 10.17 -12.09 -9.41
CA LEU A 32 10.46 -11.51 -10.72
C LEU A 32 11.19 -12.53 -11.59
N PRO A 33 10.66 -12.89 -12.78
CA PRO A 33 11.37 -13.75 -13.69
C PRO A 33 12.62 -13.05 -14.24
N GLU A 34 13.69 -13.79 -14.46
CA GLU A 34 14.90 -13.20 -15.06
C GLU A 34 14.67 -12.73 -16.50
N ARG A 35 13.79 -13.44 -17.22
CA ARG A 35 13.45 -13.15 -18.62
C ARG A 35 12.01 -13.51 -18.94
N VAL A 36 11.44 -12.77 -19.88
CA VAL A 36 10.14 -13.05 -20.53
C VAL A 36 10.36 -13.00 -22.04
N GLY A 37 10.39 -14.17 -22.69
CA GLY A 37 10.85 -14.27 -24.07
C GLY A 37 12.27 -13.72 -24.23
N ASP A 38 12.45 -12.76 -25.13
CA ASP A 38 13.74 -12.10 -25.37
C ASP A 38 13.97 -10.87 -24.47
N VAL A 39 13.06 -10.55 -23.55
CA VAL A 39 13.14 -9.37 -22.66
C VAL A 39 13.73 -9.78 -21.32
N GLU A 40 14.83 -9.13 -20.90
CA GLU A 40 15.44 -9.31 -19.58
C GLU A 40 14.69 -8.48 -18.53
N CYS A 41 14.42 -9.04 -17.35
CA CYS A 41 13.74 -8.36 -16.24
C CYS A 41 14.71 -8.14 -15.09
N LEU A 42 14.92 -6.87 -14.71
CA LEU A 42 15.90 -6.48 -13.70
C LEU A 42 15.24 -5.67 -12.60
N PRO A 43 15.34 -6.06 -11.33
CA PRO A 43 14.96 -5.21 -10.23
C PRO A 43 15.98 -4.07 -10.08
N VAL A 44 15.50 -2.81 -10.05
CA VAL A 44 16.37 -1.63 -10.03
C VAL A 44 15.97 -0.64 -8.95
N ILE A 45 16.97 0.15 -8.53
CA ILE A 45 16.76 1.31 -7.67
C ILE A 45 17.43 2.55 -8.26
N SER A 46 16.86 3.70 -7.94
CA SER A 46 17.42 5.00 -8.26
C SER A 46 18.06 5.63 -7.02
N LEU A 47 19.37 5.92 -7.13
CA LEU A 47 20.13 6.61 -6.08
C LEU A 47 20.95 7.75 -6.70
N ARG A 48 20.64 9.00 -6.34
CA ARG A 48 21.35 10.19 -6.78
C ARG A 48 21.49 10.31 -8.30
N GLY A 49 20.43 10.02 -9.04
CA GLY A 49 20.45 10.12 -10.49
C GLY A 49 21.18 8.98 -11.21
N GLN A 50 21.46 7.88 -10.53
CA GLN A 50 22.06 6.68 -11.12
C GLN A 50 21.20 5.45 -10.81
N LEU A 51 21.08 4.55 -11.78
CA LEU A 51 20.41 3.24 -11.61
C LEU A 51 21.38 2.19 -11.07
N TYR A 52 20.85 1.32 -10.23
CA TYR A 52 21.55 0.16 -9.70
C TYR A 52 20.65 -1.07 -9.81
N ARG A 53 21.21 -2.18 -10.28
CA ARG A 53 20.54 -3.48 -10.24
C ARG A 53 20.55 -4.00 -8.81
N VAL A 54 19.41 -4.41 -8.29
CA VAL A 54 19.29 -5.04 -6.98
C VAL A 54 19.64 -6.52 -7.09
N THR A 55 20.60 -6.96 -6.28
CA THR A 55 20.98 -8.37 -6.21
C THR A 55 20.22 -9.11 -5.12
N ARG A 56 19.82 -8.39 -4.04
CA ARG A 56 19.06 -8.97 -2.93
C ARG A 56 18.28 -7.89 -2.18
N LEU A 57 16.98 -8.10 -1.95
CA LEU A 57 16.21 -7.33 -1.00
C LEU A 57 16.56 -7.72 0.45
N ALA A 58 16.47 -6.76 1.38
CA ALA A 58 16.59 -7.07 2.79
C ALA A 58 15.35 -7.84 3.28
N PRO A 59 15.52 -8.86 4.14
CA PRO A 59 14.39 -9.46 4.83
C PRO A 59 13.74 -8.44 5.77
N LEU A 60 12.43 -8.59 6.03
CA LEU A 60 11.66 -7.71 6.95
C LEU A 60 12.17 -7.80 8.40
N ASP A 61 12.66 -8.95 8.79
CA ASP A 61 13.11 -9.30 10.13
C ASP A 61 14.63 -9.11 10.39
N ALA A 62 15.29 -8.29 9.58
CA ALA A 62 16.72 -7.99 9.75
C ALA A 62 16.98 -7.19 11.05
N PRO A 63 17.30 -7.84 12.20
CA PRO A 63 17.27 -7.19 13.52
C PRO A 63 18.25 -6.01 13.64
N LEU A 64 19.43 -6.12 13.03
CA LEU A 64 20.43 -5.05 13.07
C LEU A 64 20.02 -3.83 12.24
N LEU A 65 19.42 -4.05 11.05
CA LEU A 65 18.92 -2.96 10.20
C LEU A 65 17.74 -2.26 10.85
N ASN A 66 16.84 -3.03 11.47
CA ASN A 66 15.69 -2.53 12.19
C ASN A 66 16.13 -1.71 13.41
N ALA A 67 17.11 -2.17 14.19
CA ALA A 67 17.66 -1.44 15.32
C ALA A 67 18.33 -0.13 14.89
N VAL A 68 19.12 -0.13 13.82
CA VAL A 68 19.79 1.07 13.30
C VAL A 68 18.75 2.07 12.73
N ALA A 69 17.73 1.59 12.03
CA ALA A 69 16.63 2.43 11.54
C ALA A 69 15.85 3.04 12.70
N ALA A 70 15.43 2.24 13.69
CA ALA A 70 14.71 2.71 14.87
C ALA A 70 15.52 3.72 15.69
N PHE A 71 16.84 3.51 15.81
CA PHE A 71 17.74 4.46 16.46
C PHE A 71 17.84 5.78 15.68
N GLY A 72 17.95 5.72 14.34
CA GLY A 72 17.93 6.89 13.48
C GLY A 72 16.65 7.71 13.64
N GLU A 73 15.48 7.06 13.60
CA GLU A 73 14.18 7.71 13.81
C GLU A 73 14.05 8.34 15.21
N ARG A 74 14.57 7.68 16.26
CA ARG A 74 14.59 8.25 17.61
C ARG A 74 15.45 9.51 17.66
N LEU A 75 16.62 9.49 17.01
CA LEU A 75 17.50 10.67 16.93
C LEU A 75 16.83 11.81 16.16
N GLU A 76 16.14 11.53 15.05
CA GLU A 76 15.41 12.55 14.27
C GLU A 76 14.27 13.17 15.11
N ARG A 77 13.50 12.37 15.85
CA ARG A 77 12.47 12.87 16.77
C ARG A 77 13.06 13.74 17.89
N LEU A 78 14.19 13.34 18.46
CA LEU A 78 14.89 14.13 19.48
C LEU A 78 15.43 15.45 18.90
N ALA A 79 16.02 15.40 17.71
CA ALA A 79 16.50 16.59 17.00
C ALA A 79 15.35 17.57 16.72
N HIS A 80 14.18 17.06 16.30
CA HIS A 80 12.99 17.88 16.08
C HIS A 80 12.45 18.51 17.39
N ARG A 81 12.40 17.75 18.49
CA ARG A 81 12.03 18.29 19.82
C ARG A 81 13.02 19.35 20.31
N PHE A 82 14.32 19.14 20.08
CA PHE A 82 15.36 20.11 20.41
C PHE A 82 15.24 21.40 19.59
N TRP A 83 14.89 21.28 18.30
CA TRP A 83 14.58 22.41 17.44
C TRP A 83 13.34 23.17 17.93
N GLN A 84 12.25 22.49 18.30
CA GLN A 84 11.06 23.12 18.85
C GLN A 84 11.36 23.86 20.18
N TRP A 85 12.21 23.29 21.02
CA TRP A 85 12.65 23.93 22.25
C TRP A 85 13.43 25.21 21.97
N HIS A 86 14.38 25.18 21.02
CA HIS A 86 15.09 26.38 20.56
C HIS A 86 14.13 27.47 20.06
N GLN A 87 13.15 27.12 19.23
CA GLN A 87 12.16 28.05 18.73
C GLN A 87 11.32 28.72 19.83
N ARG A 88 11.08 28.03 20.95
CA ARG A 88 10.38 28.60 22.12
C ARG A 88 11.27 29.53 22.96
N LEU A 89 12.57 29.34 22.95
CA LEU A 89 13.52 30.18 23.69
C LEU A 89 13.94 31.44 22.93
N ASP A 90 14.07 31.38 21.61
CA ASP A 90 14.54 32.47 20.78
C ASP A 90 13.75 33.78 20.98
N PRO A 91 12.39 33.79 21.00
CA PRO A 91 11.61 35.00 21.25
C PRO A 91 11.78 35.60 22.65
N ARG A 92 12.23 34.81 23.64
CA ARG A 92 12.43 35.23 25.04
C ARG A 92 13.78 35.90 25.28
N CYS A 93 14.69 35.87 24.28
CA CYS A 93 16.00 36.48 24.38
C CYS A 93 15.92 38.02 24.24
N PRO A 94 16.45 38.81 25.19
CA PRO A 94 16.24 40.26 25.23
C PRO A 94 17.06 41.03 24.18
N SER A 95 18.15 40.50 23.67
CA SER A 95 19.02 41.20 22.73
C SER A 95 19.34 40.41 21.46
N LYS A 96 19.71 41.10 20.38
CA LYS A 96 20.16 40.48 19.12
C LYS A 96 21.45 39.63 19.31
N LEU A 97 22.32 40.03 20.22
CA LEU A 97 23.55 39.34 20.51
C LEU A 97 23.29 37.99 21.21
N THR A 98 22.42 38.01 22.25
CA THR A 98 22.06 36.77 22.96
C THR A 98 21.33 35.79 22.07
N ARG A 99 20.48 36.21 21.13
CA ARG A 99 19.87 35.34 20.13
C ARG A 99 20.90 34.72 19.20
N ARG A 100 21.89 35.50 18.79
CA ARG A 100 22.97 35.00 17.90
C ARG A 100 23.84 33.96 18.61
N VAL A 101 24.17 34.19 19.86
CA VAL A 101 24.93 33.23 20.68
C VAL A 101 24.11 31.95 20.90
N LEU A 102 22.82 32.08 21.27
CA LEU A 102 21.91 30.95 21.43
C LEU A 102 21.80 30.12 20.14
N TYR A 103 21.67 30.78 19.01
CA TYR A 103 21.59 30.12 17.70
C TYR A 103 22.87 29.37 17.34
N VAL A 104 24.05 29.98 17.58
CA VAL A 104 25.36 29.33 17.33
C VAL A 104 25.52 28.11 18.25
N ALA A 105 25.23 28.27 19.53
CA ALA A 105 25.26 27.18 20.51
C ALA A 105 24.32 26.04 20.10
N TYR A 106 23.07 26.38 19.73
CA TYR A 106 22.11 25.41 19.19
C TYR A 106 22.65 24.67 17.98
N ARG A 107 23.24 25.38 17.00
CA ARG A 107 23.80 24.73 15.80
C ARG A 107 24.94 23.78 16.11
N LEU A 108 25.86 24.18 17.00
CA LEU A 108 27.00 23.33 17.39
C LEU A 108 26.54 22.07 18.14
N ILE A 109 25.66 22.25 19.10
CA ILE A 109 25.09 21.15 19.90
C ILE A 109 24.25 20.21 18.98
N SER A 110 23.39 20.78 18.16
CA SER A 110 22.55 20.03 17.21
C SER A 110 23.38 19.24 16.21
N PHE A 111 24.45 19.84 15.69
CA PHE A 111 25.38 19.16 14.78
C PHE A 111 26.13 18.02 15.47
N GLY A 112 26.67 18.23 16.67
CA GLY A 112 27.42 17.22 17.43
C GLY A 112 26.51 16.06 17.89
N LEU A 113 25.40 16.38 18.55
CA LEU A 113 24.52 15.36 19.14
C LEU A 113 23.65 14.61 18.12
N PHE A 114 23.23 15.28 17.05
CA PHE A 114 22.29 14.69 16.07
C PHE A 114 22.89 14.61 14.67
N GLY A 115 23.53 15.68 14.20
CA GLY A 115 24.02 15.77 12.83
C GLY A 115 25.12 14.77 12.51
N CYS A 116 26.14 14.63 13.39
CA CYS A 116 27.22 13.66 13.21
C CYS A 116 26.73 12.20 13.30
N PRO A 117 25.98 11.78 14.33
CA PRO A 117 25.46 10.41 14.39
C PRO A 117 24.52 10.09 13.21
N LEU A 118 23.61 10.99 12.83
CA LEU A 118 22.73 10.78 11.68
C LEU A 118 23.51 10.67 10.35
N ARG A 119 24.59 11.46 10.17
CA ARG A 119 25.48 11.32 9.01
C ARG A 119 26.19 9.98 9.01
N LEU A 120 26.69 9.53 10.16
CA LEU A 120 27.35 8.23 10.28
C LEU A 120 26.37 7.08 9.98
N ILE A 121 25.17 7.11 10.55
CA ILE A 121 24.10 6.15 10.24
C ILE A 121 23.79 6.13 8.74
N ARG A 122 23.63 7.29 8.11
CA ARG A 122 23.38 7.38 6.67
C ARG A 122 24.54 6.84 5.83
N LEU A 123 25.78 7.03 6.25
CA LEU A 123 26.97 6.47 5.58
C LEU A 123 27.06 4.95 5.74
N MET A 124 26.79 4.43 6.95
CA MET A 124 26.74 2.99 7.22
C MET A 124 25.61 2.32 6.43
N ASN A 125 24.41 2.90 6.45
CA ASN A 125 23.28 2.41 5.67
C ASN A 125 23.60 2.41 4.17
N ARG A 126 24.24 3.48 3.67
CA ARG A 126 24.66 3.56 2.25
C ARG A 126 25.65 2.47 1.88
N LYS A 127 26.69 2.22 2.72
CA LYS A 127 27.64 1.13 2.46
C LYS A 127 26.99 -0.23 2.46
N GLN A 128 26.02 -0.47 3.35
CA GLN A 128 25.26 -1.72 3.40
C GLN A 128 24.30 -1.85 2.21
N LEU A 129 23.67 -0.76 1.78
CA LEU A 129 22.82 -0.73 0.58
C LEU A 129 23.63 -1.08 -0.66
N LEU A 130 24.81 -0.46 -0.83
CA LEU A 130 25.68 -0.70 -2.00
C LEU A 130 26.23 -2.13 -2.09
N LYS A 131 26.28 -2.88 -0.96
CA LYS A 131 26.63 -4.32 -0.99
C LYS A 131 25.55 -5.21 -1.59
N ARG A 132 24.32 -4.69 -1.80
CA ARG A 132 23.16 -5.44 -2.30
C ARG A 132 22.73 -5.00 -3.68
N CYS A 133 23.50 -4.12 -4.29
CA CYS A 133 23.21 -3.63 -5.63
C CYS A 133 24.50 -3.36 -6.40
N THR A 134 24.43 -3.43 -7.72
CA THR A 134 25.52 -3.13 -8.65
C THR A 134 25.13 -1.98 -9.55
N PRO A 135 26.06 -1.07 -9.93
CA PRO A 135 25.75 0.00 -10.88
C PRO A 135 25.19 -0.59 -12.19
N LEU A 136 24.15 0.04 -12.70
CA LEU A 136 23.52 -0.33 -13.97
C LEU A 136 23.56 0.86 -14.92
N GLN A 137 24.12 0.65 -16.11
CA GLN A 137 24.00 1.62 -17.20
C GLN A 137 22.71 1.31 -17.97
N HIS A 138 21.85 2.32 -18.11
CA HIS A 138 20.68 2.24 -18.97
C HIS A 138 21.07 2.31 -20.43
N GLN A 139 20.20 1.82 -21.29
CA GLN A 139 20.37 1.79 -22.74
C GLN A 139 19.09 2.31 -23.40
N PRO A 140 19.18 2.94 -24.58
CA PRO A 140 18.00 3.25 -25.37
C PRO A 140 17.20 1.99 -25.65
N GLY A 141 15.87 2.05 -25.45
CA GLY A 141 14.96 0.94 -25.58
C GLY A 141 14.69 0.16 -24.28
N ASP A 142 15.43 0.44 -23.19
CA ASP A 142 15.03 -0.03 -21.86
C ASP A 142 13.66 0.51 -21.46
N GLN A 143 12.95 -0.21 -20.59
CA GLN A 143 11.64 0.19 -20.08
C GLN A 143 11.68 0.24 -18.55
N LEU A 144 11.56 1.44 -17.99
CA LEU A 144 11.49 1.64 -16.55
C LEU A 144 10.04 1.46 -16.06
N VAL A 145 9.80 0.37 -15.33
CA VAL A 145 8.50 0.06 -14.74
C VAL A 145 8.46 0.62 -13.31
N LEU A 146 7.67 1.68 -13.09
CA LEU A 146 7.51 2.35 -11.81
C LEU A 146 6.55 1.55 -10.93
N LEU A 147 7.08 0.50 -10.31
CA LEU A 147 6.31 -0.43 -9.47
C LEU A 147 6.16 0.09 -8.03
N ASP A 148 7.18 0.77 -7.49
CA ASP A 148 7.17 1.25 -6.10
C ASP A 148 6.56 2.65 -5.97
N SER A 149 6.50 3.17 -4.77
CA SER A 149 5.96 4.50 -4.44
C SER A 149 6.86 5.61 -5.04
N SER A 150 6.67 5.93 -6.30
CA SER A 150 7.44 6.92 -7.06
C SER A 150 6.98 8.37 -6.86
N TRP A 151 6.23 8.66 -5.79
CA TRP A 151 5.61 9.98 -5.53
C TRP A 151 6.58 11.05 -5.00
N HIS A 152 7.87 10.72 -4.92
CA HIS A 152 8.90 11.63 -4.42
C HIS A 152 9.43 12.54 -5.55
N SER A 153 9.28 13.83 -5.39
CA SER A 153 9.72 14.85 -6.36
C SER A 153 11.20 14.74 -6.78
N ASP A 154 12.04 14.21 -5.89
CA ASP A 154 13.48 13.99 -6.18
C ASP A 154 13.73 12.95 -7.28
N PHE A 155 12.74 12.11 -7.57
CA PHE A 155 12.84 11.07 -8.60
C PHE A 155 12.48 11.59 -10.01
N PHE A 156 11.60 12.58 -10.11
CA PHE A 156 11.08 13.07 -11.39
C PHE A 156 12.16 13.51 -12.36
N PRO A 157 13.15 14.37 -11.98
CA PRO A 157 14.19 14.79 -12.89
C PRO A 157 15.03 13.64 -13.43
N HIS A 158 15.26 12.59 -12.63
CA HIS A 158 16.01 11.42 -13.07
C HIS A 158 15.21 10.59 -14.07
N ALA A 159 13.93 10.34 -13.81
CA ALA A 159 13.07 9.62 -14.76
C ALA A 159 12.93 10.37 -16.10
N GLU A 160 12.81 11.70 -16.05
CA GLU A 160 12.78 12.53 -17.26
C GLU A 160 14.11 12.49 -18.02
N GLN A 161 15.24 12.43 -17.31
CA GLN A 161 16.55 12.25 -17.97
C GLN A 161 16.63 10.90 -18.66
N LEU A 162 16.24 9.81 -17.97
CA LEU A 162 16.19 8.47 -18.57
C LEU A 162 15.32 8.46 -19.82
N LYS A 163 14.18 9.15 -19.78
CA LYS A 163 13.31 9.26 -20.95
C LYS A 163 13.97 10.00 -22.11
N ARG A 164 14.70 11.10 -21.85
CA ARG A 164 15.49 11.78 -22.87
C ARG A 164 16.58 10.89 -23.48
N ASP A 165 17.12 9.98 -22.67
CA ASP A 165 18.15 9.01 -23.10
C ASP A 165 17.54 7.78 -23.80
N GLY A 166 16.23 7.80 -24.12
CA GLY A 166 15.54 6.75 -24.88
C GLY A 166 15.00 5.60 -24.05
N VAL A 167 14.91 5.75 -22.73
CA VAL A 167 14.24 4.77 -21.84
C VAL A 167 12.74 5.05 -21.80
N GLY A 168 11.91 4.04 -22.08
CA GLY A 168 10.46 4.14 -21.94
C GLY A 168 10.05 4.12 -20.47
N ILE A 169 8.91 4.74 -20.15
CA ILE A 169 8.38 4.83 -18.78
C ILE A 169 7.01 4.15 -18.74
N VAL A 170 6.89 3.12 -17.89
CA VAL A 170 5.64 2.41 -17.60
C VAL A 170 5.25 2.66 -16.17
N ALA A 171 4.06 3.20 -15.92
CA ALA A 171 3.59 3.46 -14.57
C ALA A 171 2.67 2.35 -14.05
N VAL A 172 2.94 1.84 -12.86
CA VAL A 172 2.02 0.95 -12.15
C VAL A 172 1.08 1.79 -11.30
N ILE A 173 -0.23 1.62 -11.50
CA ILE A 173 -1.28 2.37 -10.81
C ILE A 173 -2.02 1.45 -9.85
N TYR A 174 -1.92 1.77 -8.55
CA TYR A 174 -2.58 1.03 -7.48
C TYR A 174 -4.03 1.45 -7.29
N ASP A 175 -4.28 2.74 -7.32
CA ASP A 175 -5.62 3.33 -7.28
C ASP A 175 -5.57 4.81 -7.68
N LEU A 176 -6.74 5.43 -7.79
CA LEU A 176 -6.91 6.87 -7.99
C LEU A 176 -7.66 7.53 -6.83
N ILE A 177 -7.72 6.85 -5.68
CA ILE A 177 -8.58 7.26 -4.56
C ILE A 177 -8.25 8.67 -4.06
N PRO A 178 -6.97 9.11 -3.94
CA PRO A 178 -6.69 10.48 -3.53
C PRO A 178 -7.23 11.55 -4.48
N LEU A 179 -7.46 11.23 -5.75
CA LEU A 179 -8.07 12.13 -6.75
C LEU A 179 -9.58 12.07 -6.74
N THR A 180 -10.15 10.86 -6.64
CA THR A 180 -11.58 10.62 -6.77
C THR A 180 -12.33 10.81 -5.46
N HIS A 181 -11.65 10.57 -4.33
CA HIS A 181 -12.21 10.64 -2.97
C HIS A 181 -11.25 11.38 -2.01
N PRO A 182 -10.89 12.64 -2.30
CA PRO A 182 -9.92 13.41 -1.52
C PRO A 182 -10.34 13.62 -0.06
N GLN A 183 -11.64 13.54 0.26
CA GLN A 183 -12.18 13.68 1.62
C GLN A 183 -11.62 12.65 2.60
N PHE A 184 -11.19 11.50 2.14
CA PHE A 184 -10.63 10.45 2.99
C PHE A 184 -9.18 10.71 3.42
N TYR A 185 -8.49 11.66 2.79
CA TYR A 185 -7.06 11.91 3.00
C TYR A 185 -6.80 13.30 3.61
N ASP A 186 -5.57 13.52 4.04
CA ASP A 186 -5.12 14.88 4.35
C ASP A 186 -4.80 15.66 3.07
N THR A 187 -4.92 16.99 3.16
CA THR A 187 -4.73 17.87 2.01
C THR A 187 -3.34 17.76 1.39
N ARG A 188 -2.30 17.52 2.22
CA ARG A 188 -0.92 17.40 1.73
C ARG A 188 -0.75 16.14 0.88
N LEU A 189 -1.31 15.01 1.30
CA LEU A 189 -1.24 13.77 0.53
C LEU A 189 -1.96 13.93 -0.82
N VAL A 190 -3.15 14.55 -0.81
CA VAL A 190 -3.89 14.84 -2.04
C VAL A 190 -3.08 15.71 -3.00
N GLN A 191 -2.42 16.76 -2.49
CA GLN A 191 -1.57 17.64 -3.30
C GLN A 191 -0.36 16.90 -3.89
N VAL A 192 0.35 16.10 -3.07
CA VAL A 192 1.50 15.31 -3.51
C VAL A 192 1.09 14.30 -4.57
N PHE A 193 -0.01 13.60 -4.35
CA PHE A 193 -0.53 12.63 -5.32
C PHE A 193 -0.99 13.29 -6.62
N SER A 194 -1.68 14.44 -6.55
CA SER A 194 -2.10 15.19 -7.74
C SER A 194 -0.90 15.67 -8.56
N ALA A 195 0.13 16.22 -7.91
CA ALA A 195 1.34 16.67 -8.59
C ALA A 195 2.09 15.49 -9.26
N TRP A 196 2.17 14.35 -8.59
CA TRP A 196 2.72 13.12 -9.16
C TRP A 196 1.87 12.63 -10.34
N PHE A 197 0.55 12.62 -10.22
CA PHE A 197 -0.34 12.17 -11.28
C PHE A 197 -0.25 13.07 -12.52
N ASP A 198 -0.18 14.38 -12.33
CA ASP A 198 0.02 15.33 -13.42
C ASP A 198 1.39 15.15 -14.11
N TRP A 199 2.42 14.82 -13.34
CA TRP A 199 3.73 14.50 -13.88
C TRP A 199 3.70 13.19 -14.68
N ILE A 200 3.16 12.11 -14.12
CA ILE A 200 3.17 10.80 -14.79
C ILE A 200 2.28 10.77 -16.02
N THR A 201 1.19 11.57 -16.05
CA THR A 201 0.33 11.75 -17.22
C THR A 201 1.09 12.29 -18.43
N ARG A 202 2.11 13.13 -18.20
CA ARG A 202 2.96 13.68 -19.28
C ARG A 202 4.16 12.80 -19.61
N THR A 203 4.56 11.94 -18.68
CA THR A 203 5.84 11.24 -18.75
C THR A 203 5.71 9.78 -19.16
N ALA A 204 4.66 9.07 -18.73
CA ALA A 204 4.47 7.65 -19.04
C ALA A 204 4.18 7.40 -20.53
N ASP A 205 4.66 6.26 -21.02
CA ASP A 205 4.38 5.72 -22.34
C ASP A 205 3.28 4.65 -22.29
N GLY A 206 3.02 4.10 -21.11
CA GLY A 206 1.97 3.14 -20.85
C GLY A 206 1.70 2.92 -19.37
N TYR A 207 0.62 2.23 -19.07
CA TYR A 207 0.12 2.05 -17.73
C TYR A 207 -0.27 0.60 -17.45
N MET A 208 0.16 0.12 -16.29
CA MET A 208 -0.26 -1.16 -15.71
C MET A 208 -1.07 -0.90 -14.45
N ALA A 209 -2.34 -1.26 -14.43
CA ALA A 209 -3.17 -1.19 -13.23
C ALA A 209 -3.13 -2.51 -12.44
N ILE A 210 -3.51 -2.48 -11.16
CA ILE A 210 -3.57 -3.70 -10.34
C ILE A 210 -4.91 -4.44 -10.44
N SER A 211 -5.86 -3.91 -11.21
CA SER A 211 -7.16 -4.53 -11.54
C SER A 211 -7.70 -3.94 -12.84
N ALA A 212 -8.63 -4.64 -13.49
CA ALA A 212 -9.33 -4.12 -14.66
C ALA A 212 -10.14 -2.88 -14.29
N THR A 213 -10.76 -2.87 -13.12
CA THR A 213 -11.50 -1.72 -12.58
C THR A 213 -10.62 -0.46 -12.50
N VAL A 214 -9.41 -0.58 -11.93
CA VAL A 214 -8.46 0.57 -11.83
C VAL A 214 -7.98 1.00 -13.22
N ARG A 215 -7.71 0.07 -14.13
CA ARG A 215 -7.34 0.37 -15.53
C ARG A 215 -8.41 1.23 -16.21
N ASP A 216 -9.67 0.83 -16.06
CA ASP A 216 -10.79 1.53 -16.74
C ASP A 216 -11.05 2.91 -16.12
N GLN A 217 -10.96 3.02 -14.80
CA GLN A 217 -10.99 4.31 -14.08
C GLN A 217 -9.85 5.24 -14.50
N LEU A 218 -8.63 4.70 -14.62
CA LEU A 218 -7.46 5.46 -15.06
C LEU A 218 -7.63 5.98 -16.47
N ARG A 219 -8.08 5.13 -17.40
CA ARG A 219 -8.30 5.53 -18.79
C ARG A 219 -9.34 6.65 -18.88
N ALA A 220 -10.46 6.51 -18.16
CA ALA A 220 -11.49 7.54 -18.10
C ALA A 220 -10.97 8.86 -17.51
N GLU A 221 -10.20 8.82 -16.44
CA GLU A 221 -9.62 10.00 -15.81
C GLU A 221 -8.61 10.70 -16.74
N LEU A 222 -7.77 9.95 -17.45
CA LEU A 222 -6.85 10.50 -18.44
C LEU A 222 -7.59 11.12 -19.62
N GLN A 223 -8.63 10.47 -20.15
CA GLN A 223 -9.47 11.06 -21.21
C GLN A 223 -10.09 12.39 -20.80
N ARG A 224 -10.53 12.48 -19.54
CA ARG A 224 -11.10 13.70 -18.98
C ARG A 224 -10.05 14.82 -18.85
N ARG A 225 -8.80 14.52 -18.47
CA ARG A 225 -7.76 15.53 -18.20
C ARG A 225 -7.00 15.99 -19.44
N VAL A 226 -6.61 15.06 -20.29
CA VAL A 226 -5.71 15.33 -21.43
C VAL A 226 -6.36 15.05 -22.78
N GLY A 227 -7.60 14.61 -22.78
CA GLY A 227 -8.40 14.34 -23.97
C GLY A 227 -8.11 13.00 -24.66
N PRO A 228 -9.03 12.55 -25.53
CA PRO A 228 -8.94 11.25 -26.20
C PRO A 228 -7.71 11.15 -27.11
N ALA A 229 -7.38 12.20 -27.87
CA ALA A 229 -6.25 12.17 -28.81
C ALA A 229 -4.87 11.89 -28.14
N HIS A 230 -4.70 12.26 -26.86
CA HIS A 230 -3.52 11.90 -26.10
C HIS A 230 -3.64 10.49 -25.54
N THR A 231 -4.81 10.15 -24.97
CA THR A 231 -5.04 8.87 -24.29
C THR A 231 -4.97 7.69 -25.27
N ASP A 232 -5.43 7.85 -26.50
CA ASP A 232 -5.43 6.79 -27.52
C ASP A 232 -4.02 6.44 -28.06
N ARG A 233 -3.02 7.24 -27.72
CA ARG A 233 -1.59 6.94 -28.01
C ARG A 233 -0.90 6.13 -26.93
N LEU A 234 -1.55 5.97 -25.78
CA LEU A 234 -1.06 5.24 -24.64
C LEU A 234 -1.65 3.84 -24.61
N TRP A 235 -0.92 2.89 -24.12
CA TRP A 235 -1.46 1.57 -23.83
C TRP A 235 -1.84 1.45 -22.35
N PHE A 236 -2.89 0.67 -22.07
CA PHE A 236 -3.41 0.39 -20.75
C PHE A 236 -3.62 -1.10 -20.59
N ASP A 237 -3.06 -1.66 -19.56
CA ASP A 237 -3.28 -3.05 -19.20
C ASP A 237 -3.36 -3.18 -17.68
N TYR A 238 -3.58 -4.38 -17.18
CA TYR A 238 -3.64 -4.65 -15.76
C TYR A 238 -3.02 -6.02 -15.43
N PHE A 239 -2.71 -6.23 -14.17
CA PHE A 239 -2.36 -7.54 -13.61
C PHE A 239 -3.02 -7.66 -12.25
N HIS A 240 -3.36 -8.88 -11.84
CA HIS A 240 -3.91 -9.10 -10.52
C HIS A 240 -2.80 -9.35 -9.50
N LEU A 241 -3.09 -9.01 -8.23
CA LEU A 241 -2.17 -9.23 -7.12
C LEU A 241 -2.29 -10.65 -6.59
N GLY A 242 -1.20 -11.19 -6.06
CA GLY A 242 -1.20 -12.50 -5.41
C GLY A 242 -1.86 -12.48 -4.04
N SER A 243 -2.28 -13.63 -3.56
CA SER A 243 -3.06 -13.83 -2.34
C SER A 243 -2.26 -14.30 -1.12
N GLU A 244 -1.01 -14.77 -1.30
CA GLU A 244 -0.24 -15.34 -0.19
C GLU A 244 0.19 -14.26 0.80
N LEU A 245 0.06 -14.57 2.10
CA LEU A 245 0.66 -13.78 3.17
C LEU A 245 2.17 -14.01 3.24
N ASP A 246 2.93 -12.95 3.51
CA ASP A 246 4.34 -13.05 3.85
C ASP A 246 4.51 -13.52 5.30
N LEU A 247 4.37 -14.82 5.56
CA LEU A 247 4.54 -15.38 6.91
C LEU A 247 6.03 -15.37 7.28
N HIS A 248 6.46 -14.37 8.04
CA HIS A 248 7.88 -14.17 8.35
C HIS A 248 8.33 -14.67 9.72
N SER A 249 7.43 -15.13 10.59
CA SER A 249 7.79 -15.54 11.96
C SER A 249 7.16 -16.87 12.35
N ALA A 250 7.89 -17.97 12.12
CA ALA A 250 7.52 -19.30 12.63
C ALA A 250 7.55 -19.41 14.18
N ARG A 251 7.91 -18.34 14.91
CA ARG A 251 8.11 -18.33 16.38
C ARG A 251 7.16 -17.41 17.13
N ALA A 252 6.31 -16.63 16.45
CA ALA A 252 5.35 -15.78 17.14
C ALA A 252 4.19 -16.61 17.68
N THR A 253 3.85 -16.45 18.96
CA THR A 253 2.64 -17.03 19.54
C THR A 253 1.42 -16.22 19.15
N VAL A 254 0.28 -16.89 19.00
CA VAL A 254 -1.01 -16.22 18.79
C VAL A 254 -1.37 -15.43 20.04
N GLU A 255 -1.91 -14.25 19.90
CA GLU A 255 -2.36 -13.43 21.03
C GLU A 255 -3.44 -14.17 21.85
N PRO A 256 -3.28 -14.31 23.17
CA PRO A 256 -4.21 -15.13 23.99
C PRO A 256 -5.65 -14.64 23.93
N ARG A 257 -5.87 -13.32 23.93
CA ARG A 257 -7.21 -12.73 23.82
C ARG A 257 -7.88 -13.06 22.48
N LEU A 258 -7.11 -13.16 21.41
CA LEU A 258 -7.59 -13.56 20.10
C LEU A 258 -7.95 -15.06 20.08
N GLN A 259 -7.14 -15.94 20.69
CA GLN A 259 -7.46 -17.35 20.84
C GLN A 259 -8.75 -17.55 21.61
N GLN A 260 -8.93 -16.83 22.72
CA GLN A 260 -10.16 -16.88 23.52
C GLN A 260 -11.38 -16.43 22.71
N LEU A 261 -11.28 -15.42 21.86
CA LEU A 261 -12.38 -14.97 21.00
C LEU A 261 -12.88 -16.09 20.10
N PHE A 262 -11.97 -16.85 19.49
CA PHE A 262 -12.31 -17.92 18.54
C PHE A 262 -12.61 -19.27 19.19
N SER A 263 -12.48 -19.41 20.52
CA SER A 263 -12.80 -20.65 21.24
C SER A 263 -14.28 -20.78 21.62
N THR A 264 -15.12 -19.86 21.18
CA THR A 264 -16.55 -19.81 21.53
C THR A 264 -17.42 -20.29 20.36
N PRO A 265 -18.66 -20.81 20.64
CA PRO A 265 -19.50 -21.35 19.58
C PRO A 265 -20.15 -20.31 18.68
N GLU A 266 -20.18 -19.03 19.10
CA GLU A 266 -20.78 -17.95 18.31
C GLU A 266 -19.94 -17.62 17.09
N PRO A 267 -20.57 -17.35 15.93
CA PRO A 267 -19.84 -16.99 14.73
C PRO A 267 -19.10 -15.67 14.93
N VAL A 268 -17.81 -15.64 14.54
CA VAL A 268 -16.97 -14.45 14.56
C VAL A 268 -16.79 -13.94 13.13
N LEU A 269 -17.27 -12.74 12.86
CA LEU A 269 -17.03 -12.06 11.59
C LEU A 269 -15.82 -11.14 11.75
N LEU A 270 -14.90 -11.26 10.80
CA LEU A 270 -13.58 -10.60 10.81
C LEU A 270 -13.54 -9.43 9.84
N MET A 271 -13.01 -8.29 10.28
CA MET A 271 -12.60 -7.20 9.41
C MET A 271 -11.10 -6.98 9.54
N VAL A 272 -10.37 -7.03 8.43
CA VAL A 272 -8.92 -6.78 8.38
C VAL A 272 -8.65 -5.55 7.53
N SER A 273 -8.20 -4.46 8.14
CA SER A 273 -7.81 -3.25 7.42
C SER A 273 -7.10 -2.25 8.31
N THR A 274 -6.35 -1.30 7.72
CA THR A 274 -6.02 -0.06 8.43
C THR A 274 -7.32 0.65 8.82
N ILE A 275 -7.37 1.18 10.05
CA ILE A 275 -8.53 1.91 10.54
C ILE A 275 -8.48 3.33 10.00
N GLU A 276 -9.22 3.57 8.93
CA GLU A 276 -9.29 4.83 8.20
C GLU A 276 -10.69 5.04 7.60
N PRO A 277 -11.09 6.29 7.28
CA PRO A 277 -12.48 6.59 6.88
C PRO A 277 -13.00 5.79 5.69
N ARG A 278 -12.18 5.57 4.65
CA ARG A 278 -12.63 4.85 3.43
C ARG A 278 -12.96 3.39 3.68
N LYS A 279 -12.48 2.79 4.78
CA LYS A 279 -12.77 1.41 5.18
C LYS A 279 -14.13 1.25 5.87
N ASN A 280 -14.76 2.37 6.21
CA ASN A 280 -16.15 2.44 6.64
C ASN A 280 -16.53 1.61 7.86
N HIS A 281 -15.66 1.63 8.88
CA HIS A 281 -15.91 0.95 10.15
C HIS A 281 -17.18 1.46 10.87
N THR A 282 -17.59 2.71 10.61
CA THR A 282 -18.81 3.29 11.17
C THR A 282 -20.03 2.53 10.67
N TYR A 283 -20.12 2.33 9.35
CA TYR A 283 -21.19 1.50 8.75
C TYR A 283 -21.20 0.09 9.31
N LEU A 284 -20.01 -0.52 9.48
CA LEU A 284 -19.89 -1.85 10.05
C LEU A 284 -20.49 -1.93 11.46
N LEU A 285 -20.16 -0.96 12.32
CA LEU A 285 -20.75 -0.89 13.66
C LEU A 285 -22.27 -0.70 13.61
N ASP A 286 -22.76 0.22 12.75
CA ASP A 286 -24.20 0.46 12.59
C ASP A 286 -24.94 -0.82 12.18
N ALA A 287 -24.38 -1.61 11.27
CA ALA A 287 -24.96 -2.88 10.83
C ALA A 287 -24.96 -3.92 11.95
N PHE A 288 -23.86 -4.05 12.70
CA PHE A 288 -23.78 -4.98 13.82
C PHE A 288 -24.70 -4.60 14.98
N GLU A 289 -24.82 -3.31 15.31
CA GLU A 289 -25.76 -2.83 16.33
C GLU A 289 -27.21 -3.19 15.97
N ARG A 290 -27.60 -3.04 14.70
CA ARG A 290 -28.92 -3.47 14.21
C ARG A 290 -29.10 -4.99 14.32
N ALA A 291 -28.09 -5.77 13.90
CA ALA A 291 -28.15 -7.23 14.01
C ALA A 291 -28.24 -7.67 15.47
N TRP A 292 -27.47 -7.06 16.38
CA TRP A 292 -27.53 -7.35 17.82
C TRP A 292 -28.85 -6.96 18.46
N ALA A 293 -29.44 -5.84 18.05
CA ALA A 293 -30.79 -5.43 18.49
C ALA A 293 -31.87 -6.42 18.05
N ALA A 294 -31.68 -7.09 16.89
CA ALA A 294 -32.55 -8.14 16.39
C ALA A 294 -32.28 -9.55 17.03
N GLY A 295 -31.41 -9.60 18.04
CA GLY A 295 -31.11 -10.86 18.77
C GLY A 295 -29.96 -11.67 18.17
N CYS A 296 -29.21 -11.15 17.19
CA CYS A 296 -28.03 -11.83 16.66
C CYS A 296 -26.94 -11.92 17.73
N THR A 297 -26.27 -13.08 17.82
CA THR A 297 -25.19 -13.34 18.79
C THR A 297 -23.80 -13.26 18.13
N ALA A 298 -23.73 -13.07 16.83
CA ALA A 298 -22.49 -12.99 16.09
C ALA A 298 -21.54 -11.93 16.68
N ARG A 299 -20.26 -12.24 16.69
CA ARG A 299 -19.20 -11.36 17.22
C ARG A 299 -18.50 -10.65 16.08
N LEU A 300 -18.10 -9.42 16.31
CA LEU A 300 -17.29 -8.63 15.40
C LEU A 300 -15.85 -8.54 15.91
N CYS A 301 -14.90 -8.97 15.06
CA CYS A 301 -13.48 -8.84 15.28
C CYS A 301 -12.89 -7.85 14.27
N ILE A 302 -12.42 -6.68 14.73
CA ILE A 302 -11.73 -5.70 13.92
C ILE A 302 -10.23 -5.85 14.17
N ALA A 303 -9.47 -6.17 13.14
CA ALA A 303 -8.02 -6.35 13.18
C ALA A 303 -7.33 -5.35 12.23
N GLY A 304 -6.47 -4.49 12.79
CA GLY A 304 -5.72 -3.59 11.93
C GLY A 304 -5.09 -2.41 12.63
N ARG A 305 -4.10 -1.81 11.96
CA ARG A 305 -3.38 -0.66 12.45
C ARG A 305 -4.28 0.59 12.49
N ILE A 306 -4.16 1.37 13.54
CA ILE A 306 -4.80 2.69 13.63
C ILE A 306 -4.16 3.63 12.61
N GLY A 307 -4.97 4.16 11.71
CA GLY A 307 -4.59 5.07 10.64
C GLY A 307 -4.84 6.55 11.00
N TRP A 308 -5.62 7.24 10.19
CA TRP A 308 -5.87 8.67 10.32
C TRP A 308 -7.37 8.99 10.30
N LYS A 309 -7.75 10.18 10.82
CA LYS A 309 -9.14 10.66 10.88
C LYS A 309 -10.12 9.65 11.50
N CYS A 310 -9.68 8.91 12.53
CA CYS A 310 -10.45 7.84 13.15
C CYS A 310 -10.78 8.10 14.63
N ASP A 311 -10.47 9.27 15.18
CA ASP A 311 -10.63 9.56 16.61
C ASP A 311 -12.08 9.36 17.10
N ALA A 312 -13.08 9.83 16.36
CA ALA A 312 -14.49 9.66 16.69
C ALA A 312 -14.90 8.16 16.67
N LEU A 313 -14.42 7.40 15.69
CA LEU A 313 -14.64 5.95 15.61
C LEU A 313 -14.00 5.24 16.81
N LEU A 314 -12.76 5.57 17.14
CA LEU A 314 -12.04 4.97 18.27
C LEU A 314 -12.75 5.27 19.60
N ALA A 315 -13.24 6.51 19.78
CA ALA A 315 -14.05 6.88 20.94
C ALA A 315 -15.35 6.06 21.00
N ARG A 316 -16.06 5.87 19.85
CA ARG A 316 -17.26 5.05 19.77
C ARG A 316 -16.97 3.59 20.15
N VAL A 317 -15.91 2.99 19.61
CA VAL A 317 -15.51 1.62 19.93
C VAL A 317 -15.14 1.49 21.41
N HIS A 318 -14.36 2.44 21.95
CA HIS A 318 -13.90 2.40 23.33
C HIS A 318 -15.05 2.47 24.35
N ASN A 319 -16.09 3.26 24.05
CA ASN A 319 -17.26 3.45 24.91
C ASN A 319 -18.41 2.48 24.56
N HIS A 320 -18.19 1.53 23.64
CA HIS A 320 -19.26 0.66 23.16
C HIS A 320 -19.65 -0.37 24.23
N PRO A 321 -20.95 -0.59 24.55
CA PRO A 321 -21.40 -1.55 25.58
C PRO A 321 -21.02 -2.98 25.28
N GLU A 322 -20.82 -3.31 24.00
CA GLU A 322 -20.43 -4.65 23.55
C GLU A 322 -18.90 -4.86 23.46
N LEU A 323 -18.11 -3.86 23.79
CA LEU A 323 -16.64 -3.99 23.76
C LEU A 323 -16.18 -5.12 24.70
N ASN A 324 -15.37 -6.02 24.17
CA ASN A 324 -14.90 -7.26 24.83
C ASN A 324 -16.00 -8.30 25.17
N ARG A 325 -17.22 -8.12 24.62
CA ARG A 325 -18.31 -9.08 24.70
C ARG A 325 -18.67 -9.65 23.33
N ARG A 326 -19.16 -8.80 22.42
CA ARG A 326 -19.44 -9.12 21.01
C ARG A 326 -18.63 -8.26 20.02
N LEU A 327 -18.03 -7.16 20.47
CA LEU A 327 -17.14 -6.29 19.71
C LEU A 327 -15.71 -6.44 20.22
N PHE A 328 -14.77 -6.78 19.32
CA PHE A 328 -13.36 -6.93 19.63
C PHE A 328 -12.52 -6.12 18.65
N MET A 329 -11.52 -5.41 19.15
CA MET A 329 -10.60 -4.64 18.34
C MET A 329 -9.17 -4.99 18.73
N PHE A 330 -8.35 -5.30 17.72
CA PHE A 330 -6.93 -5.64 17.83
C PHE A 330 -6.12 -4.70 16.96
N ASN A 331 -5.19 -3.99 17.59
CA ASN A 331 -4.24 -3.13 16.90
C ASN A 331 -2.94 -3.90 16.67
N GLU A 332 -2.43 -3.89 15.43
CA GLU A 332 -1.11 -4.46 15.08
C GLU A 332 -0.93 -5.96 15.42
N LEU A 333 -1.87 -6.80 15.01
CA LEU A 333 -1.69 -8.25 15.12
C LEU A 333 -0.41 -8.70 14.39
N SER A 334 0.28 -9.68 14.97
CA SER A 334 1.37 -10.39 14.28
C SER A 334 0.82 -11.19 13.08
N ASP A 335 1.67 -11.50 12.11
CA ASP A 335 1.27 -12.32 10.95
C ASP A 335 0.70 -13.69 11.40
N THR A 336 1.28 -14.29 12.45
CA THR A 336 0.78 -15.54 13.05
C THR A 336 -0.63 -15.37 13.65
N SER A 337 -0.87 -14.27 14.36
CA SER A 337 -2.19 -13.96 14.91
C SER A 337 -3.20 -13.64 13.81
N LEU A 338 -2.78 -12.94 12.76
CA LEU A 338 -3.63 -12.65 11.62
C LEU A 338 -4.01 -13.92 10.83
N GLU A 339 -3.06 -14.83 10.63
CA GLU A 339 -3.31 -16.14 10.03
C GLU A 339 -4.31 -16.95 10.86
N HIS A 340 -4.14 -16.95 12.19
CA HIS A 340 -5.09 -17.59 13.12
C HIS A 340 -6.48 -16.98 12.98
N ALA A 341 -6.59 -15.64 12.87
CA ALA A 341 -7.87 -14.97 12.70
C ALA A 341 -8.56 -15.37 11.39
N TYR A 342 -7.84 -15.41 10.27
CA TYR A 342 -8.38 -15.88 8.99
C TYR A 342 -8.81 -17.36 9.03
N ALA A 343 -8.05 -18.21 9.72
CA ALA A 343 -8.33 -19.64 9.79
C ALA A 343 -9.55 -20.00 10.66
N HIS A 344 -9.91 -19.15 11.63
CA HIS A 344 -10.96 -19.46 12.61
C HIS A 344 -12.18 -18.54 12.52
N ALA A 345 -12.11 -17.45 11.75
CA ALA A 345 -13.30 -16.62 11.51
C ALA A 345 -14.36 -17.37 10.71
N SER A 346 -15.62 -16.98 10.89
CA SER A 346 -16.77 -17.56 10.16
C SER A 346 -16.98 -16.88 8.80
N ALA A 347 -16.66 -15.59 8.70
CA ALA A 347 -16.65 -14.83 7.45
C ALA A 347 -15.80 -13.58 7.59
N LEU A 348 -15.26 -13.09 6.45
CA LEU A 348 -14.72 -11.73 6.36
C LEU A 348 -15.85 -10.74 6.06
N VAL A 349 -15.81 -9.54 6.64
CA VAL A 349 -16.68 -8.40 6.26
C VAL A 349 -15.83 -7.23 5.84
N PHE A 350 -16.10 -6.67 4.64
CA PHE A 350 -15.25 -5.65 4.06
C PHE A 350 -16.07 -4.50 3.45
N PRO A 351 -16.51 -3.51 4.29
CA PRO A 351 -17.48 -2.47 3.92
C PRO A 351 -16.83 -1.23 3.32
N SER A 352 -15.71 -1.36 2.61
CA SER A 352 -14.99 -0.23 2.03
C SER A 352 -15.84 0.55 1.04
N PHE A 353 -15.77 1.89 1.09
CA PHE A 353 -16.39 2.76 0.08
C PHE A 353 -15.74 2.59 -1.29
N VAL A 354 -14.43 2.43 -1.32
CA VAL A 354 -13.63 2.36 -2.54
C VAL A 354 -12.31 1.62 -2.28
N GLU A 355 -11.87 0.84 -3.26
CA GLU A 355 -10.63 0.08 -3.26
C GLU A 355 -10.00 0.03 -4.64
N GLY A 356 -8.67 -0.10 -4.69
CA GLY A 356 -7.97 -0.46 -5.91
C GLY A 356 -7.95 -1.96 -6.18
N PHE A 357 -7.99 -2.78 -5.10
CA PHE A 357 -7.99 -4.24 -5.19
C PHE A 357 -8.74 -4.89 -4.02
N GLY A 358 -8.16 -4.92 -2.83
CA GLY A 358 -8.73 -5.59 -1.66
C GLY A 358 -7.93 -6.83 -1.26
N LEU A 359 -6.63 -6.67 -0.97
CA LEU A 359 -5.78 -7.77 -0.52
C LEU A 359 -6.40 -8.62 0.60
N PRO A 360 -7.01 -8.06 1.68
CA PRO A 360 -7.62 -8.87 2.71
C PRO A 360 -8.74 -9.79 2.20
N LEU A 361 -9.42 -9.40 1.12
CA LEU A 361 -10.46 -10.19 0.48
C LEU A 361 -9.88 -11.46 -0.17
N VAL A 362 -8.87 -11.30 -1.01
CA VAL A 362 -8.22 -12.47 -1.66
C VAL A 362 -7.50 -13.34 -0.64
N GLU A 363 -6.93 -12.75 0.42
CA GLU A 363 -6.30 -13.48 1.52
C GLU A 363 -7.29 -14.39 2.26
N ALA A 364 -8.48 -13.86 2.57
CA ALA A 364 -9.56 -14.61 3.21
C ALA A 364 -10.07 -15.73 2.30
N MET A 365 -10.48 -15.38 1.09
CA MET A 365 -11.10 -16.33 0.15
C MET A 365 -10.14 -17.47 -0.26
N GLN A 366 -8.84 -17.19 -0.41
CA GLN A 366 -7.84 -18.23 -0.69
C GLN A 366 -7.69 -19.26 0.44
N ARG A 367 -8.07 -18.89 1.67
CA ARG A 367 -8.11 -19.77 2.85
C ARG A 367 -9.45 -20.48 3.04
N GLY A 368 -10.38 -20.29 2.10
CA GLY A 368 -11.73 -20.83 2.21
C GLY A 368 -12.62 -20.01 3.15
N LEU A 369 -12.17 -18.84 3.65
CA LEU A 369 -12.99 -17.96 4.45
C LEU A 369 -13.94 -17.17 3.54
N PRO A 370 -15.27 -17.34 3.63
CA PRO A 370 -16.23 -16.63 2.80
C PRO A 370 -16.25 -15.13 3.15
N ALA A 371 -16.62 -14.27 2.19
CA ALA A 371 -16.56 -12.84 2.37
C ALA A 371 -17.87 -12.13 2.03
N MET A 372 -18.28 -11.20 2.91
CA MET A 372 -19.32 -10.21 2.67
C MET A 372 -18.63 -8.87 2.32
N GLY A 373 -18.92 -8.30 1.18
CA GLY A 373 -18.31 -7.04 0.74
C GLY A 373 -19.31 -6.02 0.26
N SER A 374 -18.93 -4.74 0.30
CA SER A 374 -19.70 -3.69 -0.36
C SER A 374 -19.84 -3.98 -1.85
N ASP A 375 -20.99 -3.59 -2.44
CA ASP A 375 -21.24 -3.79 -3.87
C ASP A 375 -20.49 -2.74 -4.71
N ILE A 376 -19.19 -2.93 -4.88
CA ILE A 376 -18.31 -2.07 -5.68
C ILE A 376 -17.64 -2.87 -6.80
N ALA A 377 -17.34 -2.19 -7.90
CA ALA A 377 -16.85 -2.83 -9.12
C ALA A 377 -15.65 -3.76 -8.90
N VAL A 378 -14.65 -3.34 -8.14
CA VAL A 378 -13.45 -4.16 -7.89
C VAL A 378 -13.75 -5.42 -7.05
N PHE A 379 -14.73 -5.38 -6.14
CA PHE A 379 -15.12 -6.57 -5.39
C PHE A 379 -15.92 -7.53 -6.27
N ARG A 380 -16.72 -7.00 -7.20
CA ARG A 380 -17.37 -7.83 -8.23
C ARG A 380 -16.34 -8.47 -9.18
N GLU A 381 -15.28 -7.75 -9.53
CA GLU A 381 -14.18 -8.29 -10.35
C GLU A 381 -13.46 -9.45 -9.65
N ILE A 382 -13.20 -9.34 -8.35
CA ILE A 382 -12.41 -10.31 -7.58
C ILE A 382 -13.26 -11.46 -7.08
N GLY A 383 -14.37 -11.16 -6.44
CA GLY A 383 -15.19 -12.13 -5.73
C GLY A 383 -16.31 -12.76 -6.55
N GLY A 384 -16.81 -12.05 -7.58
CA GLY A 384 -17.85 -12.55 -8.47
C GLY A 384 -19.06 -13.13 -7.70
N GLU A 385 -19.47 -14.33 -8.03
CA GLU A 385 -20.59 -15.05 -7.41
C GLU A 385 -20.22 -15.74 -6.08
N PHE A 386 -18.95 -15.71 -5.68
CA PHE A 386 -18.44 -16.37 -4.47
C PHE A 386 -18.53 -15.49 -3.22
N MET A 387 -18.97 -14.24 -3.37
CA MET A 387 -19.16 -13.28 -2.28
C MET A 387 -20.64 -12.96 -2.06
N ALA A 388 -20.97 -12.55 -0.84
CA ALA A 388 -22.22 -11.86 -0.55
C ALA A 388 -22.00 -10.35 -0.60
N TYR A 389 -22.93 -9.62 -1.23
CA TYR A 389 -22.80 -8.18 -1.42
C TYR A 389 -23.89 -7.44 -0.66
N PHE A 390 -23.55 -6.26 -0.15
CA PHE A 390 -24.46 -5.36 0.55
C PHE A 390 -24.35 -3.93 0.07
N ASP A 391 -25.44 -3.18 0.22
CA ASP A 391 -25.53 -1.77 -0.13
C ASP A 391 -24.94 -0.88 0.97
N LEU A 392 -24.01 0.01 0.60
CA LEU A 392 -23.41 0.97 1.53
C LEU A 392 -24.36 2.11 1.94
N GLN A 393 -25.48 2.29 1.25
CA GLN A 393 -26.48 3.32 1.61
C GLN A 393 -27.35 2.89 2.79
N ASP A 394 -27.47 1.57 3.03
CA ASP A 394 -28.28 1.05 4.11
C ASP A 394 -27.55 -0.04 4.93
N PRO A 395 -27.14 0.27 6.17
CA PRO A 395 -26.57 -0.72 7.08
C PRO A 395 -27.47 -1.93 7.38
N GLN A 396 -28.78 -1.83 7.15
CA GLN A 396 -29.69 -2.94 7.31
C GLN A 396 -29.38 -4.06 6.32
N SER A 397 -28.93 -3.74 5.12
CA SER A 397 -28.58 -4.74 4.11
C SER A 397 -27.47 -5.70 4.59
N LEU A 398 -26.45 -5.20 5.28
CA LEU A 398 -25.43 -6.05 5.91
C LEU A 398 -25.98 -6.75 7.16
N ALA A 399 -26.76 -6.07 8.00
CA ALA A 399 -27.37 -6.69 9.18
C ALA A 399 -28.20 -7.91 8.79
N ASP A 400 -29.01 -7.83 7.73
CA ASP A 400 -29.82 -8.94 7.23
C ASP A 400 -28.98 -10.11 6.71
N LEU A 401 -27.84 -9.84 6.07
CA LEU A 401 -26.90 -10.89 5.66
C LEU A 401 -26.29 -11.61 6.87
N ILE A 402 -25.89 -10.87 7.91
CA ILE A 402 -25.34 -11.43 9.15
C ILE A 402 -26.37 -12.29 9.87
N ILE A 403 -27.61 -11.80 10.01
CA ILE A 403 -28.71 -12.51 10.67
C ILE A 403 -29.03 -13.81 9.91
N ARG A 404 -29.20 -13.73 8.59
CA ARG A 404 -29.46 -14.92 7.75
C ARG A 404 -28.34 -15.94 7.84
N PHE A 405 -27.08 -15.50 7.79
CA PHE A 405 -25.94 -16.39 7.93
C PHE A 405 -25.94 -17.12 9.27
N GLN A 406 -26.16 -16.41 10.38
CA GLN A 406 -26.22 -17.03 11.70
C GLN A 406 -27.41 -18.00 11.83
N GLN A 407 -28.58 -17.64 11.32
CA GLN A 407 -29.80 -18.47 11.46
C GLN A 407 -29.75 -19.73 10.59
N SER A 408 -29.26 -19.64 9.36
CA SER A 408 -29.23 -20.77 8.43
C SER A 408 -27.98 -21.64 8.54
N GLY A 409 -26.89 -21.12 9.09
CA GLY A 409 -25.56 -21.73 9.02
C GLY A 409 -24.97 -21.77 7.59
N GLN A 410 -25.70 -21.25 6.59
CA GLN A 410 -25.26 -21.23 5.19
C GLN A 410 -24.83 -19.82 4.78
N PHE A 411 -23.65 -19.72 4.20
CA PHE A 411 -23.15 -18.43 3.71
C PHE A 411 -23.98 -17.94 2.51
N PRO A 412 -24.45 -16.67 2.49
CA PRO A 412 -25.42 -16.17 1.51
C PRO A 412 -24.77 -15.70 0.19
N ALA A 413 -23.86 -16.47 -0.38
CA ALA A 413 -23.32 -16.27 -1.73
C ALA A 413 -23.92 -17.28 -2.71
N ALA A 414 -23.89 -16.96 -4.01
CA ALA A 414 -24.42 -17.83 -5.04
C ALA A 414 -23.57 -19.08 -5.26
N ARG A 415 -22.25 -18.99 -5.01
CA ARG A 415 -21.30 -20.10 -5.14
C ARG A 415 -20.48 -20.28 -3.86
N ASN A 416 -20.02 -21.51 -3.63
CA ASN A 416 -19.20 -21.82 -2.47
C ASN A 416 -17.76 -21.30 -2.66
N VAL A 417 -17.20 -20.61 -1.67
CA VAL A 417 -15.84 -20.12 -1.66
C VAL A 417 -14.79 -21.25 -1.84
N ALA A 418 -15.12 -22.49 -1.48
CA ALA A 418 -14.24 -23.65 -1.68
C ALA A 418 -13.90 -23.90 -3.15
N ASP A 419 -14.74 -23.45 -4.09
CA ASP A 419 -14.49 -23.54 -5.53
C ASP A 419 -13.76 -22.33 -6.11
N TRP A 420 -13.59 -21.28 -5.31
CA TRP A 420 -12.88 -20.07 -5.73
C TRP A 420 -11.36 -20.33 -5.82
N ARG A 421 -10.73 -19.82 -6.86
CA ARG A 421 -9.29 -19.93 -7.06
C ARG A 421 -8.72 -18.59 -7.43
N TRP A 422 -7.55 -18.27 -6.90
CA TRP A 422 -6.84 -17.05 -7.20
C TRP A 422 -5.37 -17.30 -7.46
N ILE A 423 -4.72 -16.35 -8.13
CA ILE A 423 -3.32 -16.43 -8.49
C ILE A 423 -2.40 -16.20 -7.29
N GLY A 424 -1.21 -16.78 -7.35
CA GLY A 424 -0.11 -16.49 -6.43
C GLY A 424 0.79 -15.35 -6.92
N TRP A 425 1.74 -14.93 -6.08
CA TRP A 425 2.66 -13.83 -6.42
C TRP A 425 3.56 -14.15 -7.60
N ARG A 426 3.89 -15.41 -7.83
CA ARG A 426 4.65 -15.84 -9.02
C ARG A 426 3.88 -15.51 -10.30
N GLU A 427 2.62 -15.87 -10.35
CA GLU A 427 1.77 -15.60 -11.50
C GLU A 427 1.49 -14.10 -11.65
N ALA A 428 1.25 -13.38 -10.54
CA ALA A 428 1.10 -11.94 -10.54
C ALA A 428 2.34 -11.23 -11.14
N SER A 429 3.54 -11.66 -10.75
CA SER A 429 4.79 -11.13 -11.30
C SER A 429 4.97 -11.48 -12.79
N ALA A 430 4.60 -12.69 -13.20
CA ALA A 430 4.60 -13.08 -14.60
C ALA A 430 3.60 -12.24 -15.42
N GLN A 431 2.36 -12.07 -14.95
CA GLN A 431 1.36 -11.22 -15.62
C GLN A 431 1.86 -9.79 -15.81
N LEU A 432 2.44 -9.18 -14.77
CA LEU A 432 3.02 -7.83 -14.87
C LEU A 432 4.08 -7.77 -15.98
N THR A 433 5.04 -8.68 -15.96
CA THR A 433 6.19 -8.64 -16.88
C THR A 433 5.82 -9.02 -18.30
N GLU A 434 5.03 -10.08 -18.49
CA GLU A 434 4.59 -10.55 -19.80
C GLU A 434 3.71 -9.55 -20.52
N ARG A 435 2.71 -9.00 -19.83
CA ARG A 435 1.82 -7.97 -20.40
C ARG A 435 2.57 -6.68 -20.68
N THR A 436 3.49 -6.27 -19.81
CA THR A 436 4.33 -5.09 -20.08
C THR A 436 5.21 -5.33 -21.31
N ALA A 437 5.93 -6.45 -21.39
CA ALA A 437 6.77 -6.78 -22.53
C ALA A 437 5.96 -6.82 -23.84
N HIS A 438 4.80 -7.47 -23.82
CA HIS A 438 3.91 -7.56 -24.97
C HIS A 438 3.45 -6.17 -25.48
N ASN A 439 2.99 -5.30 -24.58
CA ASN A 439 2.52 -3.97 -24.94
C ASN A 439 3.66 -3.08 -25.45
N VAL A 440 4.83 -3.14 -24.81
CA VAL A 440 6.02 -2.39 -25.22
C VAL A 440 6.52 -2.81 -26.62
N LEU A 441 6.56 -4.11 -26.91
CA LEU A 441 6.99 -4.60 -28.20
C LEU A 441 5.99 -4.30 -29.34
N LYS A 442 4.71 -4.14 -29.01
CA LYS A 442 3.66 -3.76 -29.98
C LYS A 442 3.52 -2.24 -30.18
N ALA A 443 3.91 -1.47 -29.18
CA ALA A 443 3.82 -0.02 -29.29
C ALA A 443 4.74 0.47 -30.43
N PRO A 444 4.25 1.29 -31.39
CA PRO A 444 5.11 1.87 -32.39
C PRO A 444 6.18 2.69 -31.67
N SER A 445 7.47 2.52 -32.07
CA SER A 445 8.59 3.28 -31.54
C SER A 445 8.27 4.78 -31.70
N ALA A 446 7.89 5.43 -30.60
CA ALA A 446 7.55 6.85 -30.62
C ALA A 446 8.83 7.64 -30.97
N PRO A 447 8.80 8.53 -31.98
CA PRO A 447 9.91 9.41 -32.24
C PRO A 447 10.17 10.25 -30.98
N ALA A 448 11.46 10.43 -30.64
CA ALA A 448 11.88 11.25 -29.51
C ALA A 448 11.17 12.61 -29.57
N ARG A 449 10.29 12.89 -28.62
CA ARG A 449 9.56 14.16 -28.58
C ARG A 449 10.49 15.25 -28.09
N PRO A 450 10.65 16.39 -28.81
CA PRO A 450 11.24 17.56 -28.19
C PRO A 450 10.31 18.03 -27.05
N TYR A 451 10.86 18.07 -25.84
CA TYR A 451 10.17 18.70 -24.70
C TYR A 451 9.92 20.17 -25.05
N ALA A 452 8.67 20.52 -25.32
CA ALA A 452 8.27 21.91 -25.37
C ALA A 452 8.36 22.48 -23.95
N HIS A 453 9.31 23.37 -23.72
CA HIS A 453 9.30 24.24 -22.57
C HIS A 453 8.03 25.07 -22.65
N CYS A 454 7.02 24.79 -21.82
CA CYS A 454 6.00 25.78 -21.51
C CYS A 454 6.61 26.79 -20.52
N PRO A 455 6.40 28.10 -20.77
CA PRO A 455 6.95 29.19 -19.97
C PRO A 455 6.42 29.22 -18.54
#